data_a9345b8e8bd27bdeef83f98f292ed642
#
_entry.id   a9345b8e8bd27bdeef83f98f292ed642
#
_cell.length_a   1.000
_cell.length_b   1.000
_cell.length_c   1.000
_cell.angle_alpha   90.00
_cell.angle_beta   90.00
_cell.angle_gamma   90.00
#
_symmetry.space_group_name_H-M   'P 1'
#
loop_
_entity.id
_entity.type
_entity.pdbx_description
1 polymer ?
#
loop_
_entity_poly.entity_id
_entity_poly.type
_entity_poly.pdbx_seq_one_letter_code
_entity_poly.pdbx_strand_id
1 'polypeptide(L)'
;MNRLRIAVVAAIGFFLSSATWAQPGGKGVDRLYVLDCGQGHANDESRWTVGVNVGKPIDISVSCYLIHHADGYFLWDTGISDAVASMPDGWLPSNNPATDIHWTRARTLESQLAAIGVKPADIKFVGISHTHPDHIGNAELFPSVPFLIQKAEYEYYFAPGKTGIAKPPSDTRPTFQKEHPTNLVQEDLDVFGDGSIMIVYTPGHTPGHQSCMVHLPKTGWILLSGDAVHLQENWDNRRIPYFSTMPAEQKLQTQMSMQRMADLISFYHAQLWINHEKTQSDKLKHAPAFYE
;
A
#
# COMPACT_ATOMS: atom_id res chain seq x y z
N MET A 1 -56.16 -33.79 -2.68
CA MET A 1 -56.01 -32.33 -2.74
C MET A 1 -54.52 -32.01 -2.51
N ASN A 2 -53.74 -31.96 -3.61
CA ASN A 2 -52.31 -31.66 -3.58
C ASN A 2 -52.12 -30.15 -3.67
N ARG A 3 -51.54 -29.53 -2.61
CA ARG A 3 -51.15 -28.12 -2.63
C ARG A 3 -49.70 -28.01 -3.17
N LEU A 4 -49.59 -27.50 -4.37
CA LEU A 4 -48.33 -27.15 -5.02
C LEU A 4 -47.74 -25.92 -4.32
N ARG A 5 -46.60 -26.08 -3.66
CA ARG A 5 -45.83 -24.95 -3.08
C ARG A 5 -44.91 -24.42 -4.18
N ILE A 6 -45.21 -23.24 -4.69
CA ILE A 6 -44.34 -22.49 -5.59
C ILE A 6 -43.27 -21.83 -4.71
N ALA A 7 -42.00 -22.23 -4.85
CA ALA A 7 -40.88 -21.52 -4.29
C ALA A 7 -40.51 -20.36 -5.21
N VAL A 8 -40.68 -19.14 -4.71
CA VAL A 8 -40.19 -17.94 -5.39
C VAL A 8 -38.71 -17.82 -5.08
N VAL A 9 -37.84 -18.08 -6.05
CA VAL A 9 -36.43 -17.78 -5.98
C VAL A 9 -36.27 -16.29 -6.32
N ALA A 10 -35.99 -15.48 -5.30
CA ALA A 10 -35.61 -14.07 -5.48
C ALA A 10 -34.18 -14.04 -6.04
N ALA A 11 -34.02 -13.75 -7.31
CA ALA A 11 -32.73 -13.44 -7.90
C ALA A 11 -32.29 -12.04 -7.37
N ILE A 12 -31.34 -12.03 -6.43
CA ILE A 12 -30.67 -10.80 -6.02
C ILE A 12 -29.71 -10.43 -7.17
N GLY A 13 -30.14 -9.52 -8.01
CA GLY A 13 -29.29 -8.93 -9.03
C GLY A 13 -28.24 -8.02 -8.36
N PHE A 14 -27.00 -8.47 -8.31
CA PHE A 14 -25.87 -7.59 -8.03
C PHE A 14 -25.73 -6.62 -9.21
N PHE A 15 -26.17 -5.39 -9.02
CA PHE A 15 -25.78 -4.29 -9.89
C PHE A 15 -24.31 -3.98 -9.60
N LEU A 16 -23.41 -4.56 -10.40
CA LEU A 16 -22.05 -4.03 -10.55
C LEU A 16 -22.20 -2.65 -11.16
N SER A 17 -22.16 -1.61 -10.34
CA SER A 17 -21.94 -0.25 -10.84
C SER A 17 -20.52 -0.22 -11.40
N SER A 18 -20.38 -0.45 -12.70
CA SER A 18 -19.14 -0.15 -13.41
C SER A 18 -18.97 1.35 -13.40
N ALA A 19 -18.26 1.87 -12.40
CA ALA A 19 -17.71 3.21 -12.48
C ALA A 19 -16.73 3.19 -13.67
N THR A 20 -17.20 3.63 -14.83
CA THR A 20 -16.30 3.92 -15.95
C THR A 20 -15.55 5.18 -15.59
N TRP A 21 -14.34 5.01 -15.08
CA TRP A 21 -13.43 6.14 -14.87
C TRP A 21 -13.16 6.81 -16.21
N ALA A 22 -13.25 8.13 -16.24
CA ALA A 22 -12.96 8.88 -17.45
C ALA A 22 -11.52 8.59 -17.89
N GLN A 23 -11.31 8.48 -19.21
CA GLN A 23 -9.95 8.45 -19.74
C GLN A 23 -9.27 9.77 -19.36
N PRO A 24 -7.99 9.76 -18.89
CA PRO A 24 -7.31 10.97 -18.51
C PRO A 24 -7.32 11.97 -19.67
N GLY A 25 -8.06 13.03 -19.52
CA GLY A 25 -8.21 14.09 -20.51
C GLY A 25 -7.68 15.38 -19.95
N GLY A 26 -6.36 15.58 -19.91
CA GLY A 26 -5.85 16.81 -19.43
C GLY A 26 -4.43 16.78 -18.90
N LYS A 27 -4.10 17.57 -17.89
CA LYS A 27 -2.77 17.84 -17.40
C LYS A 27 -2.06 16.66 -16.70
N GLY A 28 -2.74 15.66 -16.25
CA GLY A 28 -2.29 14.33 -15.78
C GLY A 28 -0.98 14.23 -14.99
N VAL A 29 -0.58 12.99 -14.78
CA VAL A 29 0.73 12.62 -14.21
C VAL A 29 1.80 12.69 -15.31
N ASP A 30 2.94 13.30 -15.02
CA ASP A 30 4.10 13.29 -15.95
C ASP A 30 5.26 12.45 -15.44
N ARG A 31 5.41 12.22 -14.13
CA ARG A 31 6.52 11.46 -13.55
C ARG A 31 6.12 10.65 -12.34
N LEU A 32 6.72 9.47 -12.23
CA LEU A 32 6.68 8.63 -11.03
C LEU A 32 8.11 8.25 -10.63
N TYR A 33 8.47 8.55 -9.39
CA TYR A 33 9.72 8.17 -8.76
C TYR A 33 9.49 7.02 -7.79
N VAL A 34 10.29 5.97 -7.88
CA VAL A 34 10.34 4.90 -6.87
C VAL A 34 11.35 5.30 -5.81
N LEU A 35 10.94 5.37 -4.56
CA LEU A 35 11.79 5.70 -3.42
C LEU A 35 12.08 4.43 -2.62
N ASP A 36 13.34 4.22 -2.25
CA ASP A 36 13.74 3.14 -1.34
C ASP A 36 13.35 3.52 0.09
N CYS A 37 12.26 2.93 0.56
CA CYS A 37 11.66 3.24 1.86
C CYS A 37 11.99 2.21 2.94
N GLY A 38 12.89 1.26 2.64
CA GLY A 38 13.41 0.26 3.54
C GLY A 38 13.52 -1.11 2.92
N GLN A 39 14.17 -2.01 3.64
CA GLN A 39 14.28 -3.43 3.31
C GLN A 39 14.04 -4.24 4.58
N GLY A 40 13.44 -5.41 4.43
CA GLY A 40 13.23 -6.35 5.51
C GLY A 40 13.85 -7.71 5.22
N HIS A 41 14.42 -8.35 6.23
CA HIS A 41 14.84 -9.75 6.19
C HIS A 41 13.99 -10.55 7.16
N ALA A 42 13.37 -11.62 6.68
CA ALA A 42 12.65 -12.58 7.50
C ALA A 42 13.25 -13.98 7.36
N ASN A 43 13.29 -14.74 8.46
CA ASN A 43 13.86 -16.07 8.48
C ASN A 43 12.92 -17.16 7.93
N ASP A 44 11.66 -16.82 7.68
CA ASP A 44 10.66 -17.77 7.19
C ASP A 44 9.65 -17.06 6.28
N GLU A 45 9.70 -17.35 4.98
CA GLU A 45 8.78 -16.84 3.97
C GLU A 45 7.32 -17.27 4.21
N SER A 46 7.13 -18.43 4.87
CA SER A 46 5.78 -18.95 5.14
C SER A 46 4.92 -18.06 6.05
N ARG A 47 5.51 -17.02 6.64
CA ARG A 47 4.76 -16.04 7.41
C ARG A 47 3.75 -15.24 6.58
N TRP A 48 4.00 -15.06 5.27
CA TRP A 48 3.05 -14.40 4.37
C TRP A 48 2.09 -15.37 3.69
N THR A 49 2.47 -16.64 3.56
CA THR A 49 1.58 -17.66 3.02
C THR A 49 1.84 -19.00 3.72
N VAL A 50 0.98 -19.33 4.65
CA VAL A 50 1.13 -20.52 5.49
C VAL A 50 1.36 -21.79 4.65
N GLY A 51 2.44 -22.51 4.97
CA GLY A 51 2.80 -23.77 4.30
C GLY A 51 3.61 -23.61 3.01
N VAL A 52 3.89 -22.38 2.58
CA VAL A 52 4.74 -22.12 1.40
C VAL A 52 6.13 -21.72 1.86
N ASN A 53 7.16 -22.36 1.30
CA ASN A 53 8.56 -22.08 1.58
C ASN A 53 8.93 -22.03 3.07
N VAL A 54 8.37 -22.95 3.87
CA VAL A 54 8.57 -23.03 5.32
C VAL A 54 10.05 -23.10 5.65
N GLY A 55 10.52 -22.22 6.54
CA GLY A 55 11.91 -22.13 6.99
C GLY A 55 12.90 -21.59 5.95
N LYS A 56 12.42 -21.06 4.81
CA LYS A 56 13.28 -20.36 3.87
C LYS A 56 13.33 -18.88 4.20
N PRO A 57 14.52 -18.30 4.37
CA PRO A 57 14.64 -16.86 4.56
C PRO A 57 14.27 -16.11 3.27
N ILE A 58 13.81 -14.86 3.44
CA ILE A 58 13.47 -13.99 2.35
C ILE A 58 13.83 -12.54 2.68
N ASP A 59 14.32 -11.82 1.67
CA ASP A 59 14.46 -10.37 1.69
C ASP A 59 13.29 -9.73 0.98
N ILE A 60 12.73 -8.69 1.58
CA ILE A 60 11.63 -7.90 1.04
C ILE A 60 12.03 -6.45 0.85
N SER A 61 11.44 -5.78 -0.13
CA SER A 61 11.53 -4.33 -0.32
C SER A 61 10.42 -3.60 0.41
N VAL A 62 10.63 -2.33 0.69
CA VAL A 62 9.60 -1.36 1.05
C VAL A 62 9.74 -0.18 0.10
N SER A 63 8.76 0.02 -0.78
CA SER A 63 8.76 1.09 -1.76
C SER A 63 7.74 2.16 -1.40
N CYS A 64 8.15 3.44 -1.52
CA CYS A 64 7.22 4.56 -1.58
C CYS A 64 7.26 5.12 -3.00
N TYR A 65 6.22 5.84 -3.39
CA TYR A 65 6.15 6.38 -4.75
C TYR A 65 5.80 7.86 -4.70
N LEU A 66 6.71 8.69 -5.23
CA LEU A 66 6.42 10.11 -5.42
C LEU A 66 5.94 10.32 -6.85
N ILE A 67 4.75 10.86 -6.99
CA ILE A 67 4.06 11.05 -8.26
C ILE A 67 3.90 12.55 -8.48
N HIS A 68 4.44 13.07 -9.60
CA HIS A 68 4.27 14.45 -10.00
C HIS A 68 3.07 14.57 -10.94
N HIS A 69 2.05 15.28 -10.47
CA HIS A 69 0.88 15.69 -11.22
C HIS A 69 0.95 17.19 -11.50
N ALA A 70 0.32 17.66 -12.56
CA ALA A 70 0.29 19.08 -12.91
C ALA A 70 -0.24 20.00 -11.78
N ASP A 71 -1.07 19.46 -10.89
CA ASP A 71 -1.65 20.17 -9.74
C ASP A 71 -0.90 19.95 -8.43
N GLY A 72 0.27 19.30 -8.44
CA GLY A 72 1.14 19.11 -7.28
C GLY A 72 1.62 17.65 -7.09
N TYR A 73 2.45 17.43 -6.08
CA TYR A 73 2.97 16.11 -5.78
C TYR A 73 1.99 15.28 -4.94
N PHE A 74 1.91 13.99 -5.27
CA PHE A 74 1.26 12.97 -4.47
C PHE A 74 2.29 11.95 -4.01
N LEU A 75 2.38 11.70 -2.71
CA LEU A 75 3.23 10.65 -2.14
C LEU A 75 2.36 9.46 -1.75
N TRP A 76 2.72 8.28 -2.23
CA TRP A 76 2.09 7.02 -1.84
C TRP A 76 2.97 6.27 -0.87
N ASP A 77 2.48 6.06 0.35
CA ASP A 77 3.16 5.55 1.55
C ASP A 77 4.38 6.38 2.00
N THR A 78 4.80 6.18 3.23
CA THR A 78 5.94 6.90 3.84
C THR A 78 7.05 5.96 4.29
N GLY A 79 6.86 4.65 4.18
CA GLY A 79 7.87 3.64 4.50
C GLY A 79 8.12 3.42 5.97
N ILE A 80 9.14 2.61 6.26
CA ILE A 80 9.62 2.41 7.63
C ILE A 80 10.25 3.70 8.17
N SER A 81 10.24 3.91 9.49
CA SER A 81 10.82 5.10 10.12
C SER A 81 12.23 5.44 9.60
N ASP A 82 12.47 6.71 9.29
CA ASP A 82 13.78 7.22 8.85
C ASP A 82 14.88 7.03 9.92
N ALA A 83 14.51 6.85 11.20
CA ALA A 83 15.45 6.57 12.26
C ALA A 83 16.23 5.27 12.04
N VAL A 84 15.68 4.31 11.29
CA VAL A 84 16.37 3.06 10.93
C VAL A 84 17.61 3.33 10.09
N ALA A 85 17.65 4.40 9.29
CA ALA A 85 18.81 4.75 8.47
C ALA A 85 20.06 5.11 9.31
N SER A 86 19.89 5.47 10.58
CA SER A 86 20.99 5.74 11.51
C SER A 86 21.39 4.55 12.38
N MET A 87 20.79 3.38 12.16
CA MET A 87 21.04 2.16 12.95
C MET A 87 21.94 1.21 12.15
N PRO A 88 23.24 1.08 12.50
CA PRO A 88 24.20 0.25 11.75
C PRO A 88 23.76 -1.22 11.64
N ASP A 89 23.15 -1.73 12.70
CA ASP A 89 22.68 -3.11 12.78
C ASP A 89 21.19 -3.26 12.40
N GLY A 90 20.56 -2.21 11.83
CA GLY A 90 19.14 -2.20 11.54
C GLY A 90 18.25 -2.22 12.79
N TRP A 91 16.98 -2.55 12.61
CA TRP A 91 15.98 -2.59 13.68
C TRP A 91 15.19 -3.89 13.68
N LEU A 92 15.13 -4.51 14.86
CA LEU A 92 14.35 -5.73 15.12
C LEU A 92 13.30 -5.40 16.21
N PRO A 93 12.00 -5.26 15.87
CA PRO A 93 10.97 -4.69 16.75
C PRO A 93 10.82 -5.35 18.12
N SER A 94 10.80 -6.67 18.20
CA SER A 94 10.66 -7.43 19.47
C SER A 94 11.95 -8.11 19.91
N ASN A 95 13.07 -7.88 19.22
CA ASN A 95 14.35 -8.58 19.43
C ASN A 95 14.23 -10.11 19.30
N ASN A 96 13.24 -10.60 18.56
CA ASN A 96 13.05 -12.01 18.28
C ASN A 96 13.19 -12.31 16.79
N PRO A 97 14.35 -12.70 16.28
CA PRO A 97 14.58 -12.94 14.85
C PRO A 97 13.72 -14.09 14.27
N ALA A 98 13.17 -14.96 15.12
CA ALA A 98 12.30 -16.04 14.64
C ALA A 98 10.90 -15.55 14.21
N THR A 99 10.45 -14.40 14.75
CA THR A 99 9.10 -13.87 14.50
C THR A 99 9.07 -12.48 13.92
N ASP A 100 10.19 -11.74 14.01
CA ASP A 100 10.27 -10.38 13.50
C ASP A 100 10.83 -10.33 12.08
N ILE A 101 10.58 -9.19 11.44
CA ILE A 101 11.32 -8.75 10.26
C ILE A 101 12.45 -7.86 10.76
N HIS A 102 13.67 -8.15 10.33
CA HIS A 102 14.84 -7.31 10.57
C HIS A 102 14.86 -6.21 9.50
N TRP A 103 14.58 -4.99 9.92
CA TRP A 103 14.47 -3.83 9.05
C TRP A 103 15.80 -3.11 8.90
N THR A 104 16.14 -2.76 7.67
CA THR A 104 17.27 -1.90 7.32
C THR A 104 16.81 -0.79 6.38
N ARG A 105 17.56 0.31 6.35
CA ARG A 105 17.28 1.44 5.48
C ARG A 105 18.56 2.16 5.13
N ALA A 106 18.86 2.34 3.84
CA ALA A 106 20.09 2.98 3.39
C ALA A 106 19.98 4.52 3.38
N ARG A 107 18.81 5.06 3.07
CA ARG A 107 18.57 6.50 2.93
C ARG A 107 17.24 6.89 3.55
N THR A 108 17.18 8.07 4.18
CA THR A 108 15.93 8.62 4.69
C THR A 108 14.99 9.02 3.55
N LEU A 109 13.68 9.02 3.80
CA LEU A 109 12.69 9.54 2.86
C LEU A 109 12.97 11.01 2.53
N GLU A 110 13.26 11.80 3.57
CA GLU A 110 13.58 13.22 3.42
C GLU A 110 14.79 13.46 2.51
N SER A 111 15.88 12.67 2.66
CA SER A 111 17.07 12.80 1.82
C SER A 111 16.82 12.47 0.36
N GLN A 112 15.93 11.51 0.08
CA GLN A 112 15.56 11.14 -1.28
C GLN A 112 14.67 12.20 -1.93
N LEU A 113 13.72 12.78 -1.20
CA LEU A 113 12.94 13.93 -1.66
C LEU A 113 13.86 15.12 -1.98
N ALA A 114 14.80 15.44 -1.10
CA ALA A 114 15.76 16.51 -1.31
C ALA A 114 16.65 16.28 -2.54
N ALA A 115 17.05 15.03 -2.83
CA ALA A 115 17.88 14.69 -3.98
C ALA A 115 17.18 14.94 -5.34
N ILE A 116 15.84 14.99 -5.36
CA ILE A 116 15.02 15.35 -6.53
C ILE A 116 14.46 16.77 -6.44
N GLY A 117 14.90 17.56 -5.45
CA GLY A 117 14.53 18.97 -5.28
C GLY A 117 13.13 19.19 -4.71
N VAL A 118 12.54 18.20 -4.05
CA VAL A 118 11.21 18.24 -3.46
C VAL A 118 11.32 18.31 -1.93
N LYS A 119 10.57 19.20 -1.31
CA LYS A 119 10.44 19.30 0.15
C LYS A 119 9.16 18.61 0.61
N PRO A 120 9.09 18.10 1.85
CA PRO A 120 7.84 17.54 2.38
C PRO A 120 6.63 18.49 2.24
N ALA A 121 6.85 19.80 2.39
CA ALA A 121 5.80 20.82 2.25
C ALA A 121 5.31 21.04 0.80
N ASP A 122 6.03 20.56 -0.21
CA ASP A 122 5.63 20.67 -1.62
C ASP A 122 4.62 19.56 -1.99
N ILE A 123 4.44 18.57 -1.12
CA ILE A 123 3.51 17.46 -1.31
C ILE A 123 2.09 17.92 -0.99
N LYS A 124 1.18 17.71 -1.95
CA LYS A 124 -0.21 18.13 -1.83
C LYS A 124 -1.06 17.15 -1.04
N PHE A 125 -0.82 15.86 -1.23
CA PHE A 125 -1.47 14.77 -0.51
C PHE A 125 -0.51 13.62 -0.28
N VAL A 126 -0.69 12.93 0.85
CA VAL A 126 -0.08 11.62 1.11
C VAL A 126 -1.17 10.56 1.11
N GLY A 127 -1.10 9.59 0.22
CA GLY A 127 -1.95 8.39 0.26
C GLY A 127 -1.28 7.34 1.14
N ILE A 128 -2.02 6.75 2.07
CA ILE A 128 -1.54 5.67 2.93
C ILE A 128 -2.28 4.40 2.57
N SER A 129 -1.54 3.39 2.07
CA SER A 129 -2.15 2.12 1.70
C SER A 129 -2.82 1.45 2.91
N HIS A 130 -2.13 1.44 4.03
CA HIS A 130 -2.61 0.97 5.33
C HIS A 130 -1.66 1.41 6.47
N THR A 131 -2.00 1.10 7.72
CA THR A 131 -1.32 1.65 8.90
C THR A 131 -0.27 0.75 9.53
N HIS A 132 0.36 -0.18 8.79
CA HIS A 132 1.52 -0.90 9.31
C HIS A 132 2.78 -0.01 9.36
N PRO A 133 3.76 -0.33 10.23
CA PRO A 133 4.91 0.53 10.50
C PRO A 133 5.76 0.85 9.26
N ASP A 134 5.83 -0.04 8.32
CA ASP A 134 6.60 0.07 7.09
C ASP A 134 5.87 0.80 5.94
N HIS A 135 4.65 1.28 6.20
CA HIS A 135 3.87 2.12 5.29
C HIS A 135 3.64 3.53 5.82
N ILE A 136 3.44 3.68 7.14
CA ILE A 136 3.13 4.99 7.77
C ILE A 136 4.24 5.50 8.72
N GLY A 137 5.41 4.87 8.69
CA GLY A 137 6.49 5.11 9.66
C GLY A 137 7.05 6.54 9.70
N ASN A 138 6.84 7.36 8.68
CA ASN A 138 7.30 8.74 8.62
C ASN A 138 6.15 9.76 8.47
N ALA A 139 4.98 9.46 9.02
CA ALA A 139 3.83 10.38 8.96
C ALA A 139 4.15 11.80 9.46
N GLU A 140 4.98 11.91 10.48
CA GLU A 140 5.37 13.17 11.12
C GLU A 140 6.25 14.08 10.26
N LEU A 141 6.81 13.60 9.16
CA LEU A 141 7.48 14.45 8.16
C LEU A 141 6.50 15.37 7.41
N PHE A 142 5.21 15.06 7.48
CA PHE A 142 4.16 15.72 6.73
C PHE A 142 3.06 16.33 7.62
N PRO A 143 3.40 17.08 8.69
CA PRO A 143 2.45 17.45 9.75
C PRO A 143 1.28 18.33 9.27
N SER A 144 1.42 18.98 8.11
CA SER A 144 0.39 19.87 7.54
C SER A 144 -0.18 19.34 6.22
N VAL A 145 0.28 18.18 5.74
CA VAL A 145 -0.17 17.60 4.47
C VAL A 145 -1.35 16.65 4.73
N PRO A 146 -2.49 16.83 4.06
CA PRO A 146 -3.64 15.94 4.25
C PRO A 146 -3.31 14.50 3.82
N PHE A 147 -3.62 13.54 4.70
CA PHE A 147 -3.56 12.12 4.37
C PHE A 147 -4.87 11.65 3.75
N LEU A 148 -4.74 10.84 2.68
CA LEU A 148 -5.84 10.11 2.06
C LEU A 148 -5.81 8.68 2.58
N ILE A 149 -6.73 8.34 3.47
CA ILE A 149 -6.79 7.04 4.13
C ILE A 149 -8.24 6.58 4.19
N GLN A 150 -8.48 5.29 4.02
CA GLN A 150 -9.83 4.74 4.18
C GLN A 150 -10.35 4.96 5.61
N LYS A 151 -11.62 5.32 5.71
CA LYS A 151 -12.27 5.51 7.01
C LYS A 151 -12.13 4.25 7.90
N ALA A 152 -12.30 3.07 7.31
CA ALA A 152 -12.15 1.80 8.02
C ALA A 152 -10.72 1.60 8.56
N GLU A 153 -9.69 2.08 7.85
CA GLU A 153 -8.30 2.01 8.29
C GLU A 153 -8.01 2.99 9.43
N TYR A 154 -8.52 4.20 9.31
CA TYR A 154 -8.41 5.22 10.35
C TYR A 154 -9.07 4.74 11.65
N GLU A 155 -10.29 4.21 11.56
CA GLU A 155 -11.00 3.65 12.71
C GLU A 155 -10.28 2.43 13.30
N TYR A 156 -9.69 1.57 12.46
CA TYR A 156 -8.87 0.43 12.89
C TYR A 156 -7.61 0.88 13.64
N TYR A 157 -6.91 1.90 13.13
CA TYR A 157 -5.68 2.41 13.76
C TYR A 157 -5.94 3.06 15.12
N PHE A 158 -7.00 3.86 15.23
CA PHE A 158 -7.38 4.56 16.47
C PHE A 158 -8.39 3.79 17.32
N ALA A 159 -8.57 2.50 17.09
CA ALA A 159 -9.48 1.67 17.90
C ALA A 159 -9.03 1.63 19.37
N PRO A 160 -9.97 1.57 20.33
CA PRO A 160 -9.65 1.46 21.74
C PRO A 160 -8.67 0.31 22.02
N GLY A 161 -7.63 0.58 22.81
CA GLY A 161 -6.58 -0.38 23.16
C GLY A 161 -5.45 -0.54 22.15
N LYS A 162 -5.49 0.16 21.00
CA LYS A 162 -4.34 0.26 20.09
C LYS A 162 -3.34 1.29 20.62
N THR A 163 -2.05 0.99 20.51
CA THR A 163 -0.95 1.82 21.03
C THR A 163 -0.16 2.53 19.92
N GLY A 164 -0.74 2.68 18.74
CA GLY A 164 -0.01 3.18 17.56
C GLY A 164 0.84 2.08 16.91
N ILE A 165 1.81 2.50 16.09
CA ILE A 165 2.73 1.60 15.41
C ILE A 165 4.02 1.40 16.20
N ALA A 166 4.66 0.24 16.01
CA ALA A 166 6.02 0.02 16.48
C ALA A 166 6.99 0.96 15.72
N LYS A 167 7.97 1.50 16.44
CA LYS A 167 9.06 2.31 15.87
C LYS A 167 10.35 2.10 16.63
N PRO A 168 11.52 2.41 16.03
CA PRO A 168 12.80 2.31 16.73
C PRO A 168 12.80 3.16 18.00
N PRO A 169 13.45 2.71 19.10
CA PRO A 169 13.56 3.50 20.34
C PRO A 169 14.26 4.85 20.14
N SER A 170 15.14 4.96 19.14
CA SER A 170 15.82 6.20 18.76
C SER A 170 14.91 7.21 18.06
N ASP A 171 13.75 6.78 17.55
CA ASP A 171 12.79 7.68 16.94
C ASP A 171 11.93 8.35 18.02
N THR A 172 12.24 9.60 18.31
CA THR A 172 11.50 10.41 19.30
C THR A 172 10.30 11.15 18.71
N ARG A 173 10.14 11.14 17.38
CA ARG A 173 9.03 11.81 16.70
C ARG A 173 7.70 11.12 17.05
N PRO A 174 6.57 11.84 17.06
CA PRO A 174 5.27 11.19 17.27
C PRO A 174 4.96 10.24 16.10
N THR A 175 4.18 9.19 16.35
CA THR A 175 3.54 8.41 15.29
C THR A 175 2.35 9.18 14.72
N PHE A 176 1.67 8.63 13.69
CA PHE A 176 0.44 9.20 13.16
C PHE A 176 -0.55 9.56 14.28
N GLN A 177 -0.94 10.83 14.35
CA GLN A 177 -1.79 11.38 15.41
C GLN A 177 -3.22 11.58 14.91
N LYS A 178 -4.19 11.53 15.83
CA LYS A 178 -5.62 11.68 15.50
C LYS A 178 -5.95 13.07 14.94
N GLU A 179 -5.19 14.06 15.36
CA GLU A 179 -5.31 15.47 14.94
C GLU A 179 -4.65 15.77 13.60
N HIS A 180 -3.94 14.81 13.01
CA HIS A 180 -3.30 14.99 11.71
C HIS A 180 -4.35 15.30 10.64
N PRO A 181 -4.11 16.28 9.74
CA PRO A 181 -5.02 16.56 8.64
C PRO A 181 -5.30 15.30 7.82
N THR A 182 -6.55 14.86 7.79
CA THR A 182 -6.90 13.57 7.17
C THR A 182 -8.21 13.68 6.40
N ASN A 183 -8.17 13.32 5.14
CA ASN A 183 -9.34 13.13 4.31
C ASN A 183 -9.73 11.65 4.35
N LEU A 184 -10.82 11.34 5.04
CA LEU A 184 -11.31 9.97 5.15
C LEU A 184 -11.98 9.56 3.84
N VAL A 185 -11.33 8.63 3.15
CA VAL A 185 -11.82 8.04 1.90
C VAL A 185 -12.84 6.94 2.24
N GLN A 186 -13.85 6.81 1.42
CA GLN A 186 -14.79 5.69 1.44
C GLN A 186 -14.84 5.11 0.03
N GLU A 187 -14.46 3.85 -0.11
CA GLU A 187 -14.34 3.15 -1.39
C GLU A 187 -13.22 3.73 -2.28
N ASP A 188 -13.46 3.95 -3.58
CA ASP A 188 -12.45 4.45 -4.52
C ASP A 188 -12.43 5.97 -4.54
N LEU A 189 -11.26 6.55 -4.89
CA LEU A 189 -11.09 7.98 -4.99
C LEU A 189 -10.21 8.35 -6.18
N ASP A 190 -10.69 9.23 -7.05
CA ASP A 190 -9.85 9.97 -8.00
C ASP A 190 -9.16 11.12 -7.27
N VAL A 191 -7.84 11.05 -7.13
CA VAL A 191 -7.07 11.95 -6.25
C VAL A 191 -7.11 13.40 -6.75
N PHE A 192 -7.05 13.61 -8.07
CA PHE A 192 -7.04 14.94 -8.69
C PHE A 192 -8.28 15.22 -9.55
N GLY A 193 -9.19 14.25 -9.71
CA GLY A 193 -10.43 14.40 -10.46
C GLY A 193 -10.28 14.30 -11.98
N ASP A 194 -9.13 13.80 -12.48
CA ASP A 194 -8.86 13.66 -13.91
C ASP A 194 -8.61 12.20 -14.35
N GLY A 195 -8.75 11.25 -13.41
CA GLY A 195 -8.59 9.82 -13.65
C GLY A 195 -7.13 9.35 -13.73
N SER A 196 -6.15 10.20 -13.53
CA SER A 196 -4.73 9.82 -13.67
C SER A 196 -4.16 9.12 -12.45
N ILE A 197 -4.70 9.37 -11.24
CA ILE A 197 -4.33 8.71 -9.99
C ILE A 197 -5.60 8.28 -9.27
N MET A 198 -5.78 6.97 -9.14
CA MET A 198 -6.95 6.38 -8.51
C MET A 198 -6.55 5.57 -7.28
N ILE A 199 -7.08 5.94 -6.12
CA ILE A 199 -7.06 5.07 -4.95
C ILE A 199 -8.16 4.02 -5.13
N VAL A 200 -7.81 2.76 -4.94
CA VAL A 200 -8.70 1.60 -5.08
C VAL A 200 -8.86 0.92 -3.74
N TYR A 201 -10.07 0.80 -3.24
CA TYR A 201 -10.35 0.10 -1.98
C TYR A 201 -10.12 -1.41 -2.15
N THR A 202 -9.13 -1.95 -1.42
CA THR A 202 -8.70 -3.36 -1.47
C THR A 202 -8.56 -3.96 -0.06
N PRO A 203 -9.68 -4.03 0.71
CA PRO A 203 -9.66 -4.50 2.09
C PRO A 203 -9.26 -5.97 2.21
N GLY A 204 -8.77 -6.34 3.40
CA GLY A 204 -8.46 -7.73 3.76
C GLY A 204 -7.16 -7.86 4.53
N HIS A 205 -6.03 -7.35 4.02
CA HIS A 205 -4.78 -7.27 4.77
C HIS A 205 -4.97 -6.46 6.07
N THR A 206 -5.57 -5.30 5.94
CA THR A 206 -6.22 -4.55 7.01
C THR A 206 -7.66 -4.19 6.59
N PRO A 207 -8.55 -3.80 7.53
CA PRO A 207 -9.94 -3.49 7.19
C PRO A 207 -10.11 -2.34 6.19
N GLY A 208 -9.19 -1.41 6.16
CA GLY A 208 -9.22 -0.24 5.28
C GLY A 208 -8.06 -0.20 4.29
N HIS A 209 -7.44 -1.32 3.99
CA HIS A 209 -6.36 -1.37 3.00
C HIS A 209 -6.84 -0.83 1.65
N GLN A 210 -5.95 -0.10 0.97
CA GLN A 210 -6.17 0.43 -0.38
C GLN A 210 -4.92 0.25 -1.25
N SER A 211 -5.14 0.11 -2.55
CA SER A 211 -4.10 0.09 -3.60
C SER A 211 -4.16 1.39 -4.40
N CYS A 212 -3.18 1.65 -5.26
CA CYS A 212 -3.17 2.85 -6.08
C CYS A 212 -2.93 2.52 -7.55
N MET A 213 -3.74 3.07 -8.45
CA MET A 213 -3.50 3.04 -9.88
C MET A 213 -2.99 4.39 -10.36
N VAL A 214 -1.96 4.38 -11.20
CA VAL A 214 -1.33 5.58 -11.77
C VAL A 214 -1.21 5.41 -13.28
N HIS A 215 -1.64 6.42 -14.03
CA HIS A 215 -1.48 6.47 -15.48
C HIS A 215 -0.35 7.41 -15.88
N LEU A 216 0.66 6.87 -16.53
CA LEU A 216 1.82 7.61 -17.05
C LEU A 216 1.76 7.67 -18.58
N PRO A 217 2.16 8.79 -19.20
CA PRO A 217 2.02 8.99 -20.66
C PRO A 217 2.77 7.97 -21.53
N LYS A 218 3.94 7.52 -21.07
CA LYS A 218 4.78 6.57 -21.83
C LYS A 218 4.75 5.16 -21.25
N THR A 219 4.68 5.03 -19.93
CA THR A 219 4.71 3.74 -19.24
C THR A 219 3.34 3.05 -19.23
N GLY A 220 2.25 3.82 -19.38
CA GLY A 220 0.88 3.35 -19.25
C GLY A 220 0.44 3.20 -17.81
N TRP A 221 -0.53 2.33 -17.56
CA TRP A 221 -1.07 2.11 -16.23
C TRP A 221 -0.18 1.24 -15.37
N ILE A 222 -0.03 1.64 -14.11
CA ILE A 222 0.64 0.89 -13.05
C ILE A 222 -0.35 0.72 -11.90
N LEU A 223 -0.45 -0.50 -11.34
CA LEU A 223 -1.17 -0.79 -10.11
C LEU A 223 -0.14 -1.05 -9.01
N LEU A 224 -0.07 -0.16 -8.02
CA LEU A 224 0.72 -0.29 -6.80
C LEU A 224 -0.09 -1.08 -5.79
N SER A 225 0.35 -2.30 -5.47
CA SER A 225 -0.47 -3.26 -4.71
C SER A 225 -0.75 -2.85 -3.26
N GLY A 226 0.14 -2.06 -2.63
CA GLY A 226 0.25 -2.09 -1.18
C GLY A 226 0.48 -3.53 -0.73
N ASP A 227 -0.20 -3.97 0.32
CA ASP A 227 -0.10 -5.30 0.90
C ASP A 227 -1.30 -6.22 0.59
N ALA A 228 -2.14 -5.83 -0.38
CA ALA A 228 -3.12 -6.77 -0.92
C ALA A 228 -2.44 -8.01 -1.53
N VAL A 229 -1.20 -7.84 -2.00
CA VAL A 229 -0.27 -8.89 -2.44
C VAL A 229 1.11 -8.56 -1.91
N HIS A 230 1.80 -9.50 -1.27
CA HIS A 230 3.14 -9.28 -0.73
C HIS A 230 4.26 -9.75 -1.67
N LEU A 231 4.07 -10.88 -2.34
CA LEU A 231 5.08 -11.54 -3.15
C LEU A 231 4.52 -11.93 -4.51
N GLN A 232 5.38 -12.00 -5.51
CA GLN A 232 5.02 -12.49 -6.85
C GLN A 232 4.43 -13.91 -6.78
N GLU A 233 4.91 -14.74 -5.86
CA GLU A 233 4.37 -16.09 -5.59
C GLU A 233 2.89 -16.05 -5.23
N ASN A 234 2.46 -15.11 -4.39
CA ASN A 234 1.04 -14.94 -4.05
C ASN A 234 0.21 -14.62 -5.29
N TRP A 235 0.71 -13.72 -6.14
CA TRP A 235 0.00 -13.28 -7.34
C TRP A 235 -0.11 -14.39 -8.38
N ASP A 236 0.98 -15.04 -8.72
CA ASP A 236 1.05 -16.04 -9.79
C ASP A 236 0.24 -17.29 -9.46
N ASN A 237 0.25 -17.70 -8.19
CA ASN A 237 -0.46 -18.88 -7.72
C ASN A 237 -1.86 -18.59 -7.16
N ARG A 238 -2.33 -17.33 -7.23
CA ARG A 238 -3.62 -16.89 -6.68
C ARG A 238 -3.79 -17.26 -5.21
N ARG A 239 -2.68 -17.20 -4.46
CA ARG A 239 -2.66 -17.45 -3.02
C ARG A 239 -2.74 -16.13 -2.28
N ILE A 240 -3.74 -15.99 -1.43
CA ILE A 240 -3.84 -14.82 -0.57
C ILE A 240 -2.65 -14.79 0.39
N PRO A 241 -1.97 -13.63 0.56
CA PRO A 241 -1.01 -13.48 1.64
C PRO A 241 -1.77 -13.45 2.96
N TYR A 242 -1.48 -14.37 3.87
CA TYR A 242 -2.15 -14.42 5.17
C TYR A 242 -1.30 -15.05 6.24
N PHE A 243 -1.48 -14.58 7.47
CA PHE A 243 -0.96 -15.21 8.67
C PHE A 243 -1.91 -16.31 9.15
N SER A 244 -1.37 -17.30 9.87
CA SER A 244 -2.17 -18.42 10.41
C SER A 244 -3.36 -17.95 11.27
N THR A 245 -3.23 -16.79 11.92
CA THR A 245 -4.24 -16.20 12.80
C THR A 245 -5.24 -15.28 12.10
N MET A 246 -5.11 -15.07 10.78
CA MET A 246 -6.01 -14.18 10.04
C MET A 246 -7.45 -14.74 10.04
N PRO A 247 -8.47 -13.93 10.42
CA PRO A 247 -9.87 -14.34 10.40
C PRO A 247 -10.35 -14.73 8.99
N ALA A 248 -11.33 -15.63 8.92
CA ALA A 248 -11.88 -16.12 7.65
C ALA A 248 -12.47 -14.99 6.79
N GLU A 249 -13.11 -14.01 7.41
CA GLU A 249 -13.67 -12.85 6.73
C GLU A 249 -12.57 -12.02 6.05
N GLN A 250 -11.48 -11.75 6.73
CA GLN A 250 -10.34 -11.03 6.14
C GLN A 250 -9.70 -11.81 4.99
N LYS A 251 -9.60 -13.15 5.10
CA LYS A 251 -9.13 -13.99 4.00
C LYS A 251 -10.01 -13.85 2.76
N LEU A 252 -11.33 -13.86 2.94
CA LEU A 252 -12.27 -13.66 1.85
C LEU A 252 -12.14 -12.26 1.25
N GLN A 253 -12.05 -11.23 2.06
CA GLN A 253 -11.85 -9.86 1.60
C GLN A 253 -10.55 -9.72 0.79
N THR A 254 -9.44 -10.30 1.27
CA THR A 254 -8.17 -10.31 0.53
C THR A 254 -8.30 -11.01 -0.82
N GLN A 255 -9.00 -12.15 -0.87
CA GLN A 255 -9.25 -12.85 -2.12
C GLN A 255 -10.07 -12.03 -3.11
N MET A 256 -11.12 -11.36 -2.64
CA MET A 256 -11.95 -10.45 -3.46
C MET A 256 -11.14 -9.26 -3.95
N SER A 257 -10.28 -8.69 -3.11
CA SER A 257 -9.38 -7.59 -3.47
C SER A 257 -8.37 -8.00 -4.53
N MET A 258 -7.75 -9.17 -4.41
CA MET A 258 -6.87 -9.72 -5.45
C MET A 258 -7.60 -9.95 -6.77
N GLN A 259 -8.85 -10.45 -6.74
CA GLN A 259 -9.64 -10.60 -7.96
C GLN A 259 -9.96 -9.24 -8.57
N ARG A 260 -10.36 -8.26 -7.78
CA ARG A 260 -10.58 -6.88 -8.24
C ARG A 260 -9.35 -6.29 -8.91
N MET A 261 -8.18 -6.45 -8.29
CA MET A 261 -6.91 -6.02 -8.88
C MET A 261 -6.66 -6.69 -10.24
N ALA A 262 -6.93 -7.99 -10.35
CA ALA A 262 -6.78 -8.73 -11.61
C ALA A 262 -7.72 -8.18 -12.71
N ASP A 263 -8.95 -7.86 -12.37
CA ASP A 263 -9.93 -7.28 -13.29
C ASP A 263 -9.45 -5.88 -13.77
N LEU A 264 -8.96 -5.04 -12.87
CA LEU A 264 -8.41 -3.72 -13.20
C LEU A 264 -7.16 -3.83 -14.08
N ILE A 265 -6.24 -4.73 -13.75
CA ILE A 265 -5.04 -4.99 -14.55
C ILE A 265 -5.41 -5.43 -15.97
N SER A 266 -6.38 -6.34 -16.08
CA SER A 266 -6.87 -6.81 -17.37
C SER A 266 -7.52 -5.69 -18.18
N PHE A 267 -8.37 -4.90 -17.54
CA PHE A 267 -9.13 -3.83 -18.20
C PHE A 267 -8.25 -2.68 -18.68
N TYR A 268 -7.31 -2.23 -17.83
CA TYR A 268 -6.43 -1.10 -18.12
C TYR A 268 -5.09 -1.52 -18.76
N HIS A 269 -4.83 -2.81 -18.93
CA HIS A 269 -3.52 -3.36 -19.33
C HIS A 269 -2.40 -2.87 -18.40
N ALA A 270 -2.68 -2.79 -17.09
CA ALA A 270 -1.78 -2.22 -16.11
C ALA A 270 -0.64 -3.18 -15.76
N GLN A 271 0.52 -2.62 -15.44
CA GLN A 271 1.62 -3.33 -14.80
C GLN A 271 1.32 -3.46 -13.30
N LEU A 272 1.51 -4.63 -12.70
CA LEU A 272 1.44 -4.81 -11.26
C LEU A 272 2.82 -4.56 -10.64
N TRP A 273 2.90 -3.61 -9.70
CA TRP A 273 4.07 -3.40 -8.87
C TRP A 273 3.74 -3.80 -7.42
N ILE A 274 4.46 -4.83 -6.96
CA ILE A 274 4.24 -5.46 -5.65
C ILE A 274 5.23 -4.86 -4.65
N ASN A 275 4.73 -4.28 -3.57
CA ASN A 275 5.53 -3.49 -2.65
C ASN A 275 6.69 -4.26 -2.03
N HIS A 276 6.44 -5.51 -1.60
CA HIS A 276 7.42 -6.35 -0.90
C HIS A 276 8.20 -7.32 -1.82
N GLU A 277 7.94 -7.28 -3.14
CA GLU A 277 8.65 -8.14 -4.08
C GLU A 277 10.02 -7.55 -4.43
N LYS A 278 11.04 -7.94 -3.67
CA LYS A 278 12.40 -7.40 -3.82
C LYS A 278 12.98 -7.63 -5.20
N THR A 279 12.76 -8.80 -5.81
CA THR A 279 13.29 -9.11 -7.14
C THR A 279 12.67 -8.27 -8.24
N GLN A 280 11.46 -7.75 -8.04
CA GLN A 280 10.85 -6.76 -8.91
C GLN A 280 11.41 -5.36 -8.61
N SER A 281 11.43 -4.96 -7.34
CA SER A 281 11.93 -3.65 -6.92
C SER A 281 13.37 -3.39 -7.40
N ASP A 282 14.26 -4.38 -7.29
CA ASP A 282 15.66 -4.27 -7.72
C ASP A 282 15.82 -3.99 -9.24
N LYS A 283 14.79 -4.26 -10.03
CA LYS A 283 14.77 -4.01 -11.49
C LYS A 283 14.15 -2.68 -11.86
N LEU A 284 13.47 -2.02 -10.92
CA LEU A 284 12.87 -0.73 -11.15
C LEU A 284 13.94 0.39 -11.16
N LYS A 285 13.62 1.48 -11.85
CA LYS A 285 14.40 2.71 -11.77
C LYS A 285 14.07 3.42 -10.48
N HIS A 286 15.04 3.57 -9.59
CA HIS A 286 14.89 4.31 -8.33
C HIS A 286 15.29 5.77 -8.49
N ALA A 287 14.73 6.63 -7.63
CA ALA A 287 15.07 8.05 -7.58
C ALA A 287 16.60 8.28 -7.48
N PRO A 288 17.16 9.25 -8.23
CA PRO A 288 16.49 10.35 -8.94
C PRO A 288 15.94 10.00 -10.34
N ALA A 289 16.14 8.78 -10.85
CA ALA A 289 15.50 8.35 -12.09
C ALA A 289 13.98 8.18 -11.91
N PHE A 290 13.21 8.30 -12.99
CA PHE A 290 11.76 8.29 -12.98
C PHE A 290 11.16 7.56 -14.18
N TYR A 291 9.86 7.30 -14.09
CA TYR A 291 8.99 6.81 -15.15
C TYR A 291 8.10 7.95 -15.64
N GLU A 292 7.82 7.95 -16.97
CA GLU A 292 6.93 8.89 -17.65
C GLU A 292 5.77 8.19 -18.34
#